data_2efb38e376e170df87e4afb9b693f1da
#
_entry.id   2efb38e376e170df87e4afb9b693f1da
#
_cell.length_a   1.000
_cell.length_b   1.000
_cell.length_c   1.000
_cell.angle_alpha   90.00
_cell.angle_beta   90.00
_cell.angle_gamma   90.00
#
_symmetry.space_group_name_H-M   'P 1'
#
loop_
_entity.id
_entity.type
_entity.pdbx_description
1 polymer ?
#
loop_
_entity_poly.entity_id
_entity_poly.type
_entity_poly.pdbx_seq_one_letter_code
_entity_poly.pdbx_strand_id
1 'polypeptide(L)'
;MYKIATWNVERPKKGTEKTALVMEKIKKINADILVLTESAVSMSLTELYPFSVHSLAYERTPEEHWVSIFSKWKITKQIETFDNFRTACAVVETPFGKVIVFGTIIPYHQAGVSGVRYGCLGYKQWEYHEKDLHQQAKEWRRILEQEGLPI
;
A
#
# COMPACT_ATOMS: atom_id res chain seq x y z
N MET A 1 -9.91 -5.54 20.56
CA MET A 1 -10.02 -4.55 19.44
C MET A 1 -8.60 -4.23 19.00
N TYR A 2 -8.33 -4.17 17.71
CA TYR A 2 -7.02 -3.77 17.16
C TYR A 2 -7.15 -2.50 16.32
N LYS A 3 -6.05 -1.79 16.15
CA LYS A 3 -5.98 -0.51 15.46
C LYS A 3 -5.33 -0.69 14.09
N ILE A 4 -6.04 -0.31 13.05
CA ILE A 4 -5.49 -0.20 11.69
C ILE A 4 -5.39 1.29 11.35
N ALA A 5 -4.29 1.69 10.74
CA ALA A 5 -4.09 3.03 10.22
C ALA A 5 -3.60 2.98 8.77
N THR A 6 -4.03 3.97 7.97
CA THR A 6 -3.52 4.20 6.63
C THR A 6 -3.10 5.66 6.47
N TRP A 7 -2.02 5.88 5.73
CA TRP A 7 -1.50 7.23 5.50
C TRP A 7 -0.68 7.31 4.20
N ASN A 8 -0.93 8.33 3.38
CA ASN A 8 -0.05 8.71 2.28
C ASN A 8 1.07 9.60 2.83
N VAL A 9 2.30 9.13 2.79
CA VAL A 9 3.46 9.86 3.37
C VAL A 9 4.25 10.66 2.34
N GLU A 10 3.84 10.64 1.07
CA GLU A 10 4.43 11.45 -0.01
C GLU A 10 5.95 11.31 -0.13
N ARG A 11 6.46 10.09 -0.19
CA ARG A 11 7.88 9.75 -0.46
C ARG A 11 8.87 10.52 0.41
N PRO A 12 8.87 10.32 1.73
CA PRO A 12 9.78 11.02 2.63
C PRO A 12 11.23 10.59 2.36
N LYS A 13 12.10 11.57 2.12
CA LYS A 13 13.52 11.33 1.80
C LYS A 13 14.33 11.12 3.07
N LYS A 14 15.28 10.18 3.04
CA LYS A 14 16.18 9.88 4.16
C LYS A 14 16.84 11.15 4.71
N GLY A 15 16.83 11.28 6.04
CA GLY A 15 17.53 12.37 6.76
C GLY A 15 16.83 13.72 6.68
N THR A 16 15.60 13.81 6.16
CA THR A 16 14.85 15.07 6.15
C THR A 16 14.01 15.24 7.41
N GLU A 17 13.69 16.48 7.76
CA GLU A 17 12.76 16.80 8.84
C GLU A 17 11.39 16.16 8.62
N LYS A 18 10.91 16.13 7.37
CA LYS A 18 9.66 15.44 7.01
C LYS A 18 9.70 13.98 7.45
N THR A 19 10.79 13.27 7.18
CA THR A 19 10.93 11.87 7.57
C THR A 19 10.90 11.71 9.09
N ALA A 20 11.59 12.58 9.83
CA ALA A 20 11.57 12.54 11.30
C ALA A 20 10.17 12.77 11.86
N LEU A 21 9.43 13.74 11.34
CA LEU A 21 8.05 14.02 11.72
C LEU A 21 7.09 12.87 11.40
N VAL A 22 7.25 12.26 10.22
CA VAL A 22 6.45 11.08 9.83
C VAL A 22 6.71 9.93 10.80
N MET A 23 7.97 9.63 11.11
CA MET A 23 8.35 8.58 12.04
C MET A 23 7.82 8.82 13.46
N GLU A 24 7.88 10.06 13.96
CA GLU A 24 7.30 10.45 15.24
C GLU A 24 5.78 10.22 15.27
N LYS A 25 5.09 10.65 14.21
CA LYS A 25 3.64 10.45 14.07
C LYS A 25 3.26 8.98 14.05
N ILE A 26 4.00 8.14 13.31
CA ILE A 26 3.78 6.69 13.27
C ILE A 26 3.92 6.08 14.67
N LYS A 27 4.98 6.44 15.41
CA LYS A 27 5.16 6.01 16.80
C LYS A 27 3.99 6.41 17.68
N LYS A 28 3.50 7.65 17.55
CA LYS A 28 2.37 8.17 18.33
C LYS A 28 1.04 7.51 17.96
N ILE A 29 0.81 7.23 16.67
CA ILE A 29 -0.37 6.50 16.20
C ILE A 29 -0.38 5.10 16.80
N ASN A 30 0.77 4.43 16.84
CA ASN A 30 0.96 3.10 17.42
C ASN A 30 -0.12 2.10 16.95
N ALA A 31 -0.35 2.05 15.64
CA ALA A 31 -1.29 1.10 15.06
C ALA A 31 -0.75 -0.33 15.18
N ASP A 32 -1.62 -1.33 15.12
CA ASP A 32 -1.21 -2.72 15.10
C ASP A 32 -0.92 -3.19 13.66
N ILE A 33 -1.67 -2.63 12.71
CA ILE A 33 -1.42 -2.76 11.27
C ILE A 33 -1.37 -1.35 10.69
N LEU A 34 -0.33 -1.06 9.91
CA LEU A 34 -0.11 0.24 9.27
C LEU A 34 0.04 0.04 7.76
N VAL A 35 -0.81 0.71 6.99
CA VAL A 35 -0.70 0.75 5.53
C VAL A 35 -0.20 2.13 5.13
N LEU A 36 0.99 2.19 4.57
CA LEU A 36 1.55 3.42 4.02
C LEU A 36 1.46 3.40 2.50
N THR A 37 1.05 4.52 1.93
CA THR A 37 1.18 4.76 0.50
C THR A 37 2.26 5.79 0.23
N GLU A 38 2.92 5.67 -0.90
CA GLU A 38 4.08 6.47 -1.30
C GLU A 38 5.18 6.47 -0.22
N SER A 39 5.53 5.28 0.26
CA SER A 39 6.59 5.07 1.25
C SER A 39 7.96 4.97 0.60
N ALA A 40 9.02 5.15 1.39
CA ALA A 40 10.40 4.99 0.96
C ALA A 40 11.08 3.85 1.73
N VAL A 41 11.96 3.09 1.06
CA VAL A 41 12.78 2.02 1.66
C VAL A 41 13.59 2.54 2.86
N SER A 42 14.00 3.80 2.81
CA SER A 42 14.73 4.45 3.89
C SER A 42 13.97 4.63 5.20
N MET A 43 12.64 4.41 5.18
CA MET A 43 11.80 4.40 6.38
C MET A 43 11.88 3.04 7.06
N SER A 44 12.94 2.77 7.81
CA SER A 44 13.04 1.52 8.58
C SER A 44 12.06 1.55 9.75
N LEU A 45 11.03 0.71 9.68
CA LEU A 45 10.02 0.54 10.71
C LEU A 45 10.12 -0.82 11.42
N THR A 46 11.20 -1.58 11.20
CA THR A 46 11.37 -2.97 11.68
C THR A 46 11.32 -3.09 13.19
N GLU A 47 11.77 -2.08 13.93
CA GLU A 47 11.69 -2.08 15.40
C GLU A 47 10.25 -1.97 15.92
N LEU A 48 9.37 -1.31 15.17
CA LEU A 48 7.96 -1.12 15.55
C LEU A 48 7.07 -2.19 14.93
N TYR A 49 7.41 -2.63 13.74
CA TYR A 49 6.66 -3.58 12.94
C TYR A 49 7.61 -4.64 12.39
N PRO A 50 7.76 -5.78 13.07
CA PRO A 50 8.69 -6.83 12.65
C PRO A 50 8.29 -7.54 11.34
N PHE A 51 7.06 -7.34 10.88
CA PHE A 51 6.57 -7.94 9.64
C PHE A 51 6.12 -6.87 8.66
N SER A 52 6.51 -7.01 7.40
CA SER A 52 6.09 -6.09 6.34
C SER A 52 5.99 -6.79 4.99
N VAL A 53 5.14 -6.22 4.12
CA VAL A 53 5.01 -6.57 2.71
C VAL A 53 4.93 -5.27 1.93
N HIS A 54 5.56 -5.24 0.77
CA HIS A 54 5.65 -4.04 -0.06
C HIS A 54 5.22 -4.35 -1.49
N SER A 55 4.66 -3.36 -2.17
CA SER A 55 4.52 -3.40 -3.62
C SER A 55 5.90 -3.46 -4.29
N LEU A 56 5.96 -3.92 -5.53
CA LEU A 56 7.18 -3.82 -6.31
C LEU A 56 7.59 -2.36 -6.49
N ALA A 57 8.90 -2.11 -6.47
CA ALA A 57 9.46 -0.82 -6.82
C ALA A 57 9.59 -0.68 -8.34
N TYR A 58 9.36 0.52 -8.88
CA TYR A 58 9.68 0.80 -10.27
C TYR A 58 11.19 0.94 -10.47
N GLU A 59 11.71 0.48 -11.61
CA GLU A 59 13.14 0.60 -11.93
C GLU A 59 13.67 2.03 -11.84
N ARG A 60 12.84 3.02 -12.15
CA ARG A 60 13.19 4.44 -12.08
C ARG A 60 13.23 5.02 -10.67
N THR A 61 12.59 4.34 -9.71
CA THR A 61 12.51 4.75 -8.31
C THR A 61 12.63 3.53 -7.40
N PRO A 62 13.78 2.83 -7.42
CA PRO A 62 13.95 1.57 -6.69
C PRO A 62 13.89 1.74 -5.15
N GLU A 63 13.98 2.97 -4.68
CA GLU A 63 13.90 3.30 -3.25
C GLU A 63 12.47 3.60 -2.77
N GLU A 64 11.48 3.52 -3.65
CA GLU A 64 10.09 3.88 -3.35
C GLU A 64 9.15 2.69 -3.53
N HIS A 65 8.22 2.53 -2.59
CA HIS A 65 7.09 1.63 -2.71
C HIS A 65 5.80 2.45 -2.74
N TRP A 66 4.95 2.16 -3.72
CA TRP A 66 3.64 2.80 -3.77
C TRP A 66 2.76 2.38 -2.61
N VAL A 67 2.90 1.12 -2.16
CA VAL A 67 2.17 0.59 -1.01
C VAL A 67 3.09 -0.25 -0.15
N SER A 68 3.00 -0.05 1.17
CA SER A 68 3.68 -0.87 2.17
C SER A 68 2.72 -1.21 3.29
N ILE A 69 2.63 -2.48 3.64
CA ILE A 69 1.88 -3.00 4.78
C ILE A 69 2.89 -3.37 5.86
N PHE A 70 2.71 -2.81 7.04
CA PHE A 70 3.51 -3.10 8.24
C PHE A 70 2.60 -3.69 9.31
N SER A 71 3.08 -4.70 10.02
CA SER A 71 2.29 -5.38 11.04
C SER A 71 3.14 -5.70 12.27
N LYS A 72 2.56 -5.54 13.46
CA LYS A 72 3.11 -6.09 14.71
C LYS A 72 2.92 -7.61 14.79
N TRP A 73 1.97 -8.14 14.03
CA TRP A 73 1.63 -9.55 14.00
C TRP A 73 2.16 -10.22 12.75
N LYS A 74 2.32 -11.53 12.84
CA LYS A 74 2.90 -12.33 11.77
C LYS A 74 2.11 -12.21 10.48
N ILE A 75 2.80 -11.88 9.41
CA ILE A 75 2.31 -12.03 8.05
C ILE A 75 2.60 -13.46 7.63
N THR A 76 1.54 -14.23 7.35
CA THR A 76 1.66 -15.66 7.03
C THR A 76 1.69 -15.92 5.53
N LYS A 77 1.22 -14.98 4.72
CA LYS A 77 1.16 -15.11 3.26
C LYS A 77 1.15 -13.72 2.63
N GLN A 78 1.96 -13.53 1.60
CA GLN A 78 1.78 -12.45 0.63
C GLN A 78 0.91 -12.97 -0.50
N ILE A 79 -0.11 -12.22 -0.90
CA ILE A 79 -1.01 -12.57 -1.99
C ILE A 79 -0.63 -11.74 -3.21
N GLU A 80 -0.41 -12.42 -4.32
CA GLU A 80 -0.15 -11.78 -5.60
C GLU A 80 -1.41 -11.10 -6.13
N THR A 81 -1.27 -9.89 -6.65
CA THR A 81 -2.38 -9.04 -7.10
C THR A 81 -2.25 -8.74 -8.59
N PHE A 82 -3.32 -8.25 -9.20
CA PHE A 82 -3.32 -7.87 -10.62
C PHE A 82 -2.32 -6.74 -10.96
N ASP A 83 -1.93 -5.93 -9.97
CA ASP A 83 -0.96 -4.85 -10.13
C ASP A 83 -0.03 -4.79 -8.91
N ASN A 84 1.01 -5.59 -8.92
CA ASN A 84 1.98 -5.66 -7.83
C ASN A 84 2.82 -4.38 -7.64
N PHE A 85 2.74 -3.41 -8.56
CA PHE A 85 3.43 -2.13 -8.42
C PHE A 85 2.63 -1.14 -7.57
N ARG A 86 1.29 -1.11 -7.69
CA ARG A 86 0.41 -0.16 -7.00
C ARG A 86 -0.41 -0.77 -5.89
N THR A 87 -0.27 -2.08 -5.66
CA THR A 87 -0.97 -2.79 -4.60
C THR A 87 -0.01 -3.69 -3.82
N ALA A 88 -0.36 -3.95 -2.57
CA ALA A 88 0.25 -4.97 -1.74
C ALA A 88 -0.88 -5.69 -0.98
N CYS A 89 -0.80 -7.02 -0.88
CA CYS A 89 -1.82 -7.80 -0.21
C CYS A 89 -1.17 -8.88 0.67
N ALA A 90 -1.67 -9.03 1.90
CA ALA A 90 -1.11 -9.97 2.85
C ALA A 90 -2.16 -10.56 3.78
N VAL A 91 -1.96 -11.80 4.19
CA VAL A 91 -2.69 -12.44 5.29
C VAL A 91 -1.95 -12.17 6.59
N VAL A 92 -2.60 -11.50 7.53
CA VAL A 92 -2.08 -11.18 8.86
C VAL A 92 -2.77 -12.05 9.90
N GLU A 93 -1.99 -12.69 10.76
CA GLU A 93 -2.49 -13.51 11.86
C GLU A 93 -2.68 -12.66 13.12
N THR A 94 -3.90 -12.15 13.30
CA THR A 94 -4.24 -11.30 14.44
C THR A 94 -4.65 -12.14 15.65
N PRO A 95 -4.68 -11.59 16.88
CA PRO A 95 -5.23 -12.27 18.06
C PRO A 95 -6.71 -12.70 17.94
N PHE A 96 -7.42 -12.19 16.92
CA PHE A 96 -8.84 -12.46 16.70
C PHE A 96 -9.11 -13.34 15.47
N GLY A 97 -8.05 -13.86 14.85
CA GLY A 97 -8.11 -14.66 13.64
C GLY A 97 -7.31 -14.03 12.48
N LYS A 98 -7.28 -14.73 11.37
CA LYS A 98 -6.60 -14.25 10.17
C LYS A 98 -7.46 -13.24 9.43
N VAL A 99 -6.83 -12.17 8.96
CA VAL A 99 -7.45 -11.14 8.13
C VAL A 99 -6.58 -10.88 6.90
N ILE A 100 -7.21 -10.48 5.82
CA ILE A 100 -6.50 -10.01 4.64
C ILE A 100 -6.37 -8.49 4.76
N VAL A 101 -5.19 -7.97 4.50
CA VAL A 101 -4.94 -6.54 4.38
C VAL A 101 -4.57 -6.27 2.93
N PHE A 102 -5.40 -5.47 2.26
CA PHE A 102 -5.19 -5.06 0.88
C PHE A 102 -4.90 -3.56 0.83
N GLY A 103 -3.66 -3.20 0.60
CA GLY A 103 -3.23 -1.82 0.40
C GLY A 103 -3.21 -1.47 -1.08
N THR A 104 -3.67 -0.28 -1.43
CA THR A 104 -3.74 0.15 -2.83
C THR A 104 -3.59 1.64 -2.99
N ILE A 105 -3.09 2.05 -4.17
CA ILE A 105 -3.21 3.39 -4.74
C ILE A 105 -4.00 3.28 -6.03
N ILE A 106 -5.10 4.03 -6.10
CA ILE A 106 -5.91 4.16 -7.32
C ILE A 106 -5.39 5.36 -8.12
N PRO A 107 -5.26 5.26 -9.44
CA PRO A 107 -4.84 6.38 -10.29
C PRO A 107 -5.69 7.63 -10.05
N TYR A 108 -5.06 8.79 -9.98
CA TYR A 108 -5.79 10.04 -9.86
C TYR A 108 -6.44 10.46 -11.20
N HIS A 109 -7.33 11.44 -11.15
CA HIS A 109 -8.21 11.82 -12.28
C HIS A 109 -7.49 12.17 -13.59
N GLN A 110 -6.22 12.62 -13.55
CA GLN A 110 -5.43 12.95 -14.73
C GLN A 110 -4.42 11.87 -15.10
N ALA A 111 -4.39 10.73 -14.41
CA ALA A 111 -3.46 9.66 -14.73
C ALA A 111 -3.74 9.09 -16.13
N GLY A 112 -2.71 9.01 -16.95
CA GLY A 112 -2.80 8.49 -18.32
C GLY A 112 -3.44 9.43 -19.34
N VAL A 113 -3.82 10.65 -18.97
CA VAL A 113 -4.35 11.68 -19.89
C VAL A 113 -3.22 12.24 -20.77
N SER A 114 -3.47 12.38 -22.07
CA SER A 114 -2.51 12.95 -23.01
C SER A 114 -2.15 14.39 -22.63
N GLY A 115 -0.83 14.71 -22.73
CA GLY A 115 -0.33 16.05 -22.40
C GLY A 115 -0.02 16.30 -20.92
N VAL A 116 -0.27 15.33 -20.04
CA VAL A 116 0.09 15.41 -18.62
C VAL A 116 1.41 14.69 -18.36
N ARG A 117 2.19 15.19 -17.39
CA ARG A 117 3.59 14.80 -17.09
C ARG A 117 3.83 13.28 -16.90
N TYR A 118 2.82 12.50 -16.57
CA TYR A 118 2.94 11.10 -16.16
C TYR A 118 2.14 10.12 -17.02
N GLY A 119 2.22 10.24 -18.32
CA GLY A 119 1.80 9.17 -19.19
C GLY A 119 0.81 9.60 -20.26
N CYS A 120 1.10 9.09 -21.46
CA CYS A 120 0.24 9.26 -22.63
C CYS A 120 -0.43 7.92 -22.92
N LEU A 121 -1.40 7.52 -22.12
CA LEU A 121 -2.20 6.32 -22.41
C LEU A 121 -3.45 6.64 -23.24
N GLY A 122 -3.64 7.92 -23.58
CA GLY A 122 -4.78 8.36 -24.38
C GLY A 122 -6.12 8.40 -23.64
N TYR A 123 -6.10 8.29 -22.33
CA TYR A 123 -7.30 8.34 -21.52
C TYR A 123 -7.87 9.76 -21.41
N LYS A 124 -9.17 9.83 -21.20
CA LYS A 124 -9.86 11.03 -20.71
C LYS A 124 -9.67 11.14 -19.20
N GLN A 125 -9.98 12.33 -18.64
CA GLN A 125 -10.00 12.50 -17.19
C GLN A 125 -10.94 11.47 -16.54
N TRP A 126 -10.51 10.91 -15.41
CA TRP A 126 -11.19 9.86 -14.63
C TRP A 126 -11.25 8.47 -15.27
N GLU A 127 -11.08 8.33 -16.58
CA GLU A 127 -11.26 7.05 -17.28
C GLU A 127 -10.33 5.96 -16.75
N TYR A 128 -9.07 6.28 -16.48
CA TYR A 128 -8.14 5.31 -15.91
C TYR A 128 -8.50 4.98 -14.46
N HIS A 129 -8.92 5.96 -13.67
CA HIS A 129 -9.39 5.77 -12.31
C HIS A 129 -10.58 4.79 -12.25
N GLU A 130 -11.59 5.00 -13.08
CA GLU A 130 -12.77 4.12 -13.14
C GLU A 130 -12.43 2.70 -13.56
N LYS A 131 -11.59 2.53 -14.58
CA LYS A 131 -11.12 1.22 -15.04
C LYS A 131 -10.38 0.49 -13.93
N ASP A 132 -9.47 1.17 -13.24
CA ASP A 132 -8.69 0.59 -12.15
C ASP A 132 -9.59 0.21 -10.97
N LEU A 133 -10.53 1.06 -10.59
CA LEU A 133 -11.49 0.77 -9.52
C LEU A 133 -12.30 -0.50 -9.80
N HIS A 134 -12.80 -0.66 -11.04
CA HIS A 134 -13.49 -1.88 -11.45
C HIS A 134 -12.60 -3.11 -11.42
N GLN A 135 -11.34 -2.97 -11.82
CA GLN A 135 -10.37 -4.07 -11.77
C GLN A 135 -10.07 -4.47 -10.32
N GLN A 136 -9.90 -3.51 -9.43
CA GLN A 136 -9.68 -3.78 -8.00
C GLN A 136 -10.89 -4.47 -7.35
N ALA A 137 -12.12 -4.05 -7.70
CA ALA A 137 -13.32 -4.70 -7.18
C ALA A 137 -13.43 -6.18 -7.60
N LYS A 138 -13.00 -6.53 -8.82
CA LYS A 138 -12.91 -7.92 -9.28
C LYS A 138 -11.83 -8.68 -8.51
N GLU A 139 -10.69 -8.04 -8.27
CA GLU A 139 -9.58 -8.63 -7.54
C GLU A 139 -9.93 -8.93 -6.08
N TRP A 140 -10.59 -8.01 -5.39
CA TRP A 140 -11.06 -8.25 -4.02
C TRP A 140 -12.00 -9.47 -3.95
N ARG A 141 -12.95 -9.58 -4.90
CA ARG A 141 -13.84 -10.74 -4.97
C ARG A 141 -13.06 -12.04 -5.19
N ARG A 142 -12.12 -12.05 -6.13
CA ARG A 142 -11.24 -13.20 -6.38
C ARG A 142 -10.50 -13.64 -5.11
N ILE A 143 -9.90 -12.68 -4.41
CA ILE A 143 -9.13 -12.95 -3.18
C ILE A 143 -10.05 -13.45 -2.07
N LEU A 144 -11.23 -12.85 -1.87
CA LEU A 144 -12.22 -13.30 -0.89
C LEU A 144 -12.66 -14.75 -1.15
N GLU A 145 -12.94 -15.09 -2.42
CA GLU A 145 -13.37 -16.43 -2.82
C GLU A 145 -12.25 -17.47 -2.63
N GLN A 146 -11.00 -17.12 -2.93
CA GLN A 146 -9.86 -18.02 -2.83
C GLN A 146 -9.38 -18.24 -1.39
N GLU A 147 -9.36 -17.22 -0.58
CA GLU A 147 -8.80 -17.29 0.78
C GLU A 147 -9.86 -17.61 1.83
N GLY A 148 -11.13 -17.31 1.58
CA GLY A 148 -12.22 -17.49 2.55
C GLY A 148 -12.04 -16.69 3.84
N LEU A 149 -11.30 -15.61 3.80
CA LEU A 149 -10.96 -14.75 4.93
C LEU A 149 -11.52 -13.33 4.74
N PRO A 150 -11.83 -12.58 5.82
CA PRO A 150 -12.21 -11.19 5.71
C PRO A 150 -11.05 -10.30 5.18
N ILE A 151 -11.40 -9.35 4.35
CA ILE A 151 -10.51 -8.25 3.88
C ILE A 151 -10.79 -6.99 4.68
#